data_b79ccd929b754a058fcdf7cd997b50e2
#
_entry.id   b79ccd929b754a058fcdf7cd997b50e2
#
_cell.length_a   1.000
_cell.length_b   1.000
_cell.length_c   1.000
_cell.angle_alpha   90.00
_cell.angle_beta   90.00
_cell.angle_gamma   90.00
#
_symmetry.space_group_name_H-M   'P 1'
#
loop_
_entity.id
_entity.type
_entity.pdbx_description
1 polymer ?
#
loop_
_entity_poly.entity_id
_entity_poly.type
_entity_poly.pdbx_seq_one_letter_code
_entity_poly.pdbx_strand_id
1 'polypeptide(L)'
;MPIRAELRPKGPYSLRLSGRLASDATRVVADGTYRAAIRVEDRLERVEAAQRSDGTIVIAADSEAGVDHVRFALGLDDDHSEFVRRFANDPLLGEALRQIRGLRPMRTATVAQSLLRAVAGQLILASEARRIERRIIKATTPALGGLHAAPTTEELARYAPAQLARFGLGARRASALVRLCRSLDLEGLKQQPSSAVATRLNRERGLGPWSVGVICLEGLGRYEYGLARDLGMAKLASALWGRWVEAEESDALLAPYEEWAGLASVYLLAGFRRGFVPLPDAAAA
;
A
#
# COMPACT_ATOMS: atom_id res chain seq x y z
N MET A 1 -28.38 13.96 -4.02
CA MET A 1 -27.35 15.05 -3.99
C MET A 1 -26.08 14.44 -3.45
N PRO A 2 -24.89 14.77 -3.98
CA PRO A 2 -23.66 14.25 -3.40
C PRO A 2 -23.52 14.70 -1.94
N ILE A 3 -23.05 13.79 -1.11
CA ILE A 3 -22.73 14.05 0.29
C ILE A 3 -21.39 14.78 0.34
N ARG A 4 -21.32 15.80 1.18
CA ARG A 4 -20.07 16.51 1.46
C ARG A 4 -19.73 16.34 2.93
N ALA A 5 -18.57 15.74 3.20
CA ALA A 5 -18.05 15.53 4.55
C ALA A 5 -16.74 16.30 4.74
N GLU A 6 -16.52 16.82 5.93
CA GLU A 6 -15.27 17.48 6.34
C GLU A 6 -14.69 16.72 7.53
N LEU A 7 -13.49 16.17 7.36
CA LEU A 7 -12.85 15.32 8.36
C LEU A 7 -11.44 15.85 8.69
N ARG A 8 -11.10 15.87 9.96
CA ARG A 8 -9.72 16.09 10.39
C ARG A 8 -9.04 14.74 10.58
N PRO A 9 -7.92 14.49 9.86
CA PRO A 9 -7.12 13.29 10.10
C PRO A 9 -6.62 13.25 11.54
N LYS A 10 -6.62 12.07 12.15
CA LYS A 10 -5.96 11.87 13.44
C LYS A 10 -4.44 11.94 13.24
N GLY A 11 -3.77 12.76 14.02
CA GLY A 11 -2.33 12.98 13.91
C GLY A 11 -1.87 13.61 12.58
N PRO A 12 -0.55 13.62 12.32
CA PRO A 12 0.02 14.23 11.12
C PRO A 12 -0.45 13.51 9.83
N TYR A 13 -0.88 14.29 8.83
CA TYR A 13 -1.28 13.78 7.53
C TYR A 13 -1.01 14.77 6.40
N SER A 14 -0.53 14.25 5.28
CA SER A 14 -0.37 15.00 4.03
C SER A 14 -0.85 14.19 2.83
N LEU A 15 -1.97 14.61 2.24
CA LEU A 15 -2.51 13.98 1.03
C LEU A 15 -1.51 14.05 -0.13
N ARG A 16 -0.81 15.17 -0.29
CA ARG A 16 0.19 15.36 -1.33
C ARG A 16 1.37 14.39 -1.21
N LEU A 17 1.86 14.16 0.01
CA LEU A 17 2.96 13.21 0.25
C LEU A 17 2.50 11.78 0.05
N SER A 18 1.36 11.41 0.63
CA SER A 18 0.78 10.06 0.59
C SER A 18 0.36 9.67 -0.83
N GLY A 19 -0.18 10.62 -1.61
CA GLY A 19 -0.67 10.39 -2.96
C GLY A 19 0.37 10.31 -4.06
N ARG A 20 1.62 10.73 -3.80
CA ARG A 20 2.64 10.93 -4.84
C ARG A 20 2.89 9.71 -5.74
N LEU A 21 2.74 8.50 -5.21
CA LEU A 21 2.93 7.26 -5.94
C LEU A 21 1.71 6.33 -5.88
N ALA A 22 0.56 6.86 -5.49
CA ALA A 22 -0.62 6.06 -5.19
C ALA A 22 -1.57 5.86 -6.38
N SER A 23 -1.39 6.62 -7.48
CA SER A 23 -2.25 6.51 -8.67
C SER A 23 -2.09 5.16 -9.37
N ASP A 24 -3.23 4.55 -9.67
CA ASP A 24 -3.32 3.26 -10.38
C ASP A 24 -4.54 3.27 -11.33
N ALA A 25 -5.15 2.13 -11.64
CA ALA A 25 -6.35 2.09 -12.48
C ALA A 25 -7.63 2.46 -11.72
N THR A 26 -7.62 2.36 -10.38
CA THR A 26 -8.80 2.56 -9.53
C THR A 26 -8.89 3.97 -8.97
N ARG A 27 -7.76 4.63 -8.87
CA ARG A 27 -7.63 5.97 -8.27
C ARG A 27 -6.54 6.81 -8.90
N VAL A 28 -6.72 8.11 -8.80
CA VAL A 28 -5.73 9.13 -9.19
C VAL A 28 -5.58 10.13 -8.04
N VAL A 29 -4.32 10.53 -7.78
CA VAL A 29 -4.02 11.69 -6.93
C VAL A 29 -3.25 12.68 -7.79
N ALA A 30 -3.90 13.77 -8.14
CA ALA A 30 -3.35 14.85 -8.95
C ALA A 30 -3.86 16.20 -8.42
N ASP A 31 -3.03 17.23 -8.51
CA ASP A 31 -3.37 18.61 -8.12
C ASP A 31 -3.96 18.71 -6.70
N GLY A 32 -3.42 17.91 -5.77
CA GLY A 32 -3.90 17.88 -4.38
C GLY A 32 -5.26 17.20 -4.17
N THR A 33 -5.81 16.58 -5.21
CA THR A 33 -7.11 15.92 -5.17
C THR A 33 -6.96 14.41 -5.37
N TYR A 34 -7.57 13.62 -4.49
CA TYR A 34 -7.79 12.20 -4.64
C TYR A 34 -9.11 11.96 -5.36
N ARG A 35 -9.13 11.08 -6.35
CA ARG A 35 -10.32 10.61 -7.07
C ARG A 35 -10.27 9.11 -7.20
N ALA A 36 -11.40 8.43 -6.99
CA ALA A 36 -11.51 6.99 -7.18
C ALA A 36 -12.89 6.60 -7.70
N ALA A 37 -12.94 5.45 -8.40
CA ALA A 37 -14.17 4.73 -8.67
C ALA A 37 -14.28 3.59 -7.66
N ILE A 38 -15.36 3.57 -6.91
CA ILE A 38 -15.60 2.57 -5.88
C ILE A 38 -16.88 1.79 -6.17
N ARG A 39 -16.98 0.59 -5.60
CA ARG A 39 -18.18 -0.21 -5.63
C ARG A 39 -18.92 -0.02 -4.30
N VAL A 40 -20.17 0.37 -4.40
CA VAL A 40 -21.08 0.45 -3.28
C VAL A 40 -22.29 -0.40 -3.63
N GLU A 41 -22.47 -1.51 -2.93
CA GLU A 41 -23.45 -2.54 -3.30
C GLU A 41 -23.26 -2.99 -4.77
N ASP A 42 -24.28 -2.88 -5.62
CA ASP A 42 -24.29 -3.28 -7.02
C ASP A 42 -23.98 -2.14 -7.99
N ARG A 43 -23.65 -0.95 -7.51
CA ARG A 43 -23.36 0.22 -8.35
C ARG A 43 -21.94 0.75 -8.16
N LEU A 44 -21.47 1.47 -9.18
CA LEU A 44 -20.25 2.26 -9.07
C LEU A 44 -20.62 3.69 -8.67
N GLU A 45 -19.79 4.25 -7.79
CA GLU A 45 -19.84 5.68 -7.51
C GLU A 45 -18.45 6.30 -7.60
N ARG A 46 -18.43 7.59 -7.86
CA ARG A 46 -17.21 8.39 -7.86
C ARG A 46 -17.05 9.09 -6.52
N VAL A 47 -15.85 9.03 -5.98
CA VAL A 47 -15.49 9.77 -4.78
C VAL A 47 -14.34 10.71 -5.07
N GLU A 48 -14.36 11.87 -4.43
CA GLU A 48 -13.29 12.85 -4.48
C GLU A 48 -12.93 13.31 -3.06
N ALA A 49 -11.64 13.62 -2.85
CA ALA A 49 -11.20 14.24 -1.60
C ALA A 49 -10.05 15.22 -1.87
N ALA A 50 -10.04 16.32 -1.15
CA ALA A 50 -8.98 17.33 -1.21
C ALA A 50 -8.59 17.76 0.21
N GLN A 51 -7.32 18.10 0.41
CA GLN A 51 -6.83 18.62 1.68
C GLN A 51 -6.75 20.15 1.61
N ARG A 52 -7.39 20.82 2.57
CA ARG A 52 -7.29 22.27 2.77
C ARG A 52 -5.96 22.64 3.46
N SER A 53 -5.64 23.92 3.46
CA SER A 53 -4.46 24.46 4.12
C SER A 53 -4.45 24.28 5.64
N ASP A 54 -5.63 24.21 6.28
CA ASP A 54 -5.79 23.91 7.71
C ASP A 54 -5.67 22.41 8.05
N GLY A 55 -5.41 21.55 7.04
CA GLY A 55 -5.27 20.12 7.18
C GLY A 55 -6.57 19.33 7.07
N THR A 56 -7.73 19.98 7.04
CA THR A 56 -9.05 19.31 6.88
C THR A 56 -9.15 18.65 5.52
N ILE A 57 -9.65 17.41 5.49
CA ILE A 57 -10.01 16.69 4.26
C ILE A 57 -11.48 16.95 3.95
N VAL A 58 -11.74 17.49 2.79
CA VAL A 58 -13.10 17.66 2.24
C VAL A 58 -13.36 16.52 1.29
N ILE A 59 -14.42 15.76 1.55
CA ILE A 59 -14.83 14.59 0.77
C ILE A 59 -16.14 14.90 0.06
N ALA A 60 -16.23 14.51 -1.22
CA ALA A 60 -17.47 14.46 -1.99
C ALA A 60 -17.71 13.02 -2.44
N ALA A 61 -18.89 12.49 -2.13
CA ALA A 61 -19.31 11.14 -2.46
C ALA A 61 -20.82 11.08 -2.69
N ASP A 62 -21.31 10.03 -3.35
CA ASP A 62 -22.77 9.87 -3.57
C ASP A 62 -23.46 9.16 -2.40
N SER A 63 -22.68 8.55 -1.49
CA SER A 63 -23.17 7.82 -0.33
C SER A 63 -22.26 7.95 0.90
N GLU A 64 -22.78 7.62 2.10
CA GLU A 64 -21.95 7.49 3.31
C GLU A 64 -20.88 6.40 3.16
N ALA A 65 -21.19 5.30 2.49
CA ALA A 65 -20.21 4.25 2.19
C ALA A 65 -19.05 4.78 1.34
N GLY A 66 -19.29 5.75 0.45
CA GLY A 66 -18.26 6.46 -0.28
C GLY A 66 -17.38 7.32 0.62
N VAL A 67 -17.95 8.00 1.60
CA VAL A 67 -17.20 8.75 2.62
C VAL A 67 -16.34 7.82 3.46
N ASP A 68 -16.88 6.70 3.94
CA ASP A 68 -16.15 5.70 4.72
C ASP A 68 -15.03 5.04 3.92
N HIS A 69 -15.26 4.79 2.63
CA HIS A 69 -14.21 4.32 1.74
C HIS A 69 -13.03 5.31 1.70
N VAL A 70 -13.29 6.60 1.53
CA VAL A 70 -12.21 7.61 1.50
C VAL A 70 -11.49 7.68 2.85
N ARG A 71 -12.23 7.64 3.97
CA ARG A 71 -11.63 7.60 5.33
C ARG A 71 -10.65 6.44 5.45
N PHE A 72 -11.08 5.24 5.04
CA PHE A 72 -10.23 4.04 5.05
C PHE A 72 -9.05 4.16 4.09
N ALA A 73 -9.29 4.50 2.82
CA ALA A 73 -8.26 4.56 1.78
C ALA A 73 -7.13 5.55 2.10
N LEU A 74 -7.48 6.68 2.72
CA LEU A 74 -6.53 7.71 3.12
C LEU A 74 -5.97 7.51 4.54
N GLY A 75 -6.46 6.53 5.30
CA GLY A 75 -6.04 6.26 6.67
C GLY A 75 -6.33 7.43 7.62
N LEU A 76 -7.50 8.09 7.48
CA LEU A 76 -7.78 9.33 8.23
C LEU A 76 -7.97 9.09 9.73
N ASP A 77 -8.36 7.90 10.13
CA ASP A 77 -8.56 7.51 11.53
C ASP A 77 -7.29 7.01 12.22
N ASP A 78 -6.20 6.82 11.49
CA ASP A 78 -4.95 6.35 12.07
C ASP A 78 -4.20 7.49 12.76
N ASP A 79 -3.80 7.28 13.99
CA ASP A 79 -2.93 8.24 14.69
C ASP A 79 -1.49 7.76 14.70
N HIS A 80 -0.65 8.40 13.92
CA HIS A 80 0.78 8.13 13.87
C HIS A 80 1.61 9.07 14.78
N SER A 81 0.98 9.81 15.68
CA SER A 81 1.66 10.77 16.56
C SER A 81 2.64 10.06 17.50
N GLU A 82 2.31 8.89 18.00
CA GLU A 82 3.20 8.08 18.82
C GLU A 82 4.43 7.62 18.06
N PHE A 83 4.26 7.08 16.87
CA PHE A 83 5.38 6.71 15.99
C PHE A 83 6.32 7.88 15.74
N VAL A 84 5.79 9.03 15.36
CA VAL A 84 6.59 10.22 15.09
C VAL A 84 7.34 10.68 16.35
N ARG A 85 6.71 10.63 17.54
CA ARG A 85 7.33 11.02 18.81
C ARG A 85 8.42 10.02 19.22
N ARG A 86 8.15 8.71 19.16
CA ARG A 86 9.05 7.64 19.57
C ARG A 86 10.33 7.62 18.75
N PHE A 87 10.21 7.84 17.44
CA PHE A 87 11.33 7.76 16.50
C PHE A 87 11.86 9.12 16.01
N ALA A 88 11.46 10.22 16.66
CA ALA A 88 11.88 11.58 16.27
C ALA A 88 13.41 11.76 16.22
N ASN A 89 14.15 11.08 17.10
CA ASN A 89 15.60 11.11 17.22
C ASN A 89 16.28 9.82 16.75
N ASP A 90 15.54 8.94 16.07
CA ASP A 90 16.11 7.72 15.50
C ASP A 90 17.16 8.08 14.42
N PRO A 91 18.34 7.44 14.44
CA PRO A 91 19.44 7.81 13.55
C PRO A 91 19.12 7.58 12.07
N LEU A 92 18.21 6.66 11.72
CA LEU A 92 17.83 6.38 10.34
C LEU A 92 16.53 7.08 9.93
N LEU A 93 15.54 7.15 10.83
CA LEU A 93 14.20 7.69 10.54
C LEU A 93 14.04 9.17 10.86
N GLY A 94 14.78 9.70 11.83
CA GLY A 94 14.49 11.02 12.41
C GLY A 94 14.41 12.14 11.36
N GLU A 95 15.35 12.18 10.41
CA GLU A 95 15.32 13.18 9.33
C GLU A 95 14.15 12.95 8.37
N ALA A 96 13.91 11.71 7.96
CA ALA A 96 12.75 11.39 7.12
C ALA A 96 11.43 11.77 7.80
N LEU A 97 11.28 11.52 9.11
CA LEU A 97 10.09 11.91 9.87
C LEU A 97 9.87 13.44 9.90
N ARG A 98 10.95 14.24 9.94
CA ARG A 98 10.86 15.70 9.86
C ARG A 98 10.47 16.17 8.46
N GLN A 99 11.15 15.66 7.42
CA GLN A 99 11.04 16.17 6.03
C GLN A 99 9.76 15.71 5.32
N ILE A 100 9.27 14.50 5.63
CA ILE A 100 8.08 13.93 5.01
C ILE A 100 6.99 13.61 6.04
N ARG A 101 6.90 14.47 7.06
CA ARG A 101 5.89 14.36 8.12
C ARG A 101 4.49 14.27 7.55
N GLY A 102 3.73 13.28 8.01
CA GLY A 102 2.36 13.04 7.54
C GLY A 102 2.25 12.16 6.31
N LEU A 103 3.38 11.57 5.84
CA LEU A 103 3.32 10.50 4.86
C LEU A 103 2.59 9.29 5.46
N ARG A 104 1.62 8.75 4.70
CA ARG A 104 0.94 7.49 5.03
C ARG A 104 0.84 6.60 3.80
N PRO A 105 0.92 5.28 3.94
CA PRO A 105 0.58 4.37 2.85
C PRO A 105 -0.92 4.50 2.54
N MET A 106 -1.26 4.69 1.25
CA MET A 106 -2.65 4.68 0.82
C MET A 106 -3.14 3.25 0.65
N ARG A 107 -4.30 2.95 1.20
CA ARG A 107 -4.90 1.61 1.15
C ARG A 107 -5.62 1.36 -0.17
N THR A 108 -5.64 0.12 -0.59
CA THR A 108 -6.48 -0.35 -1.70
C THR A 108 -7.93 -0.47 -1.26
N ALA A 109 -8.86 -0.43 -2.21
CA ALA A 109 -10.29 -0.52 -1.90
C ALA A 109 -10.71 -1.94 -1.46
N THR A 110 -10.03 -2.96 -1.97
CA THR A 110 -10.27 -4.37 -1.61
C THR A 110 -8.97 -5.05 -1.21
N VAL A 111 -9.05 -6.08 -0.39
CA VAL A 111 -7.88 -6.93 -0.07
C VAL A 111 -7.44 -7.72 -1.30
N ALA A 112 -8.39 -8.08 -2.17
CA ALA A 112 -8.10 -8.72 -3.45
C ALA A 112 -7.20 -7.83 -4.35
N GLN A 113 -7.38 -6.51 -4.36
CA GLN A 113 -6.49 -5.59 -5.07
C GLN A 113 -5.09 -5.58 -4.46
N SER A 114 -4.95 -5.58 -3.13
CA SER A 114 -3.64 -5.63 -2.47
C SER A 114 -2.92 -6.96 -2.74
N LEU A 115 -3.66 -8.08 -2.79
CA LEU A 115 -3.13 -9.37 -3.21
C LEU A 115 -2.63 -9.34 -4.66
N LEU A 116 -3.43 -8.80 -5.59
CA LEU A 116 -3.00 -8.61 -6.98
C LEU A 116 -1.73 -7.79 -7.07
N ARG A 117 -1.65 -6.68 -6.34
CA ARG A 117 -0.48 -5.80 -6.26
C ARG A 117 0.74 -6.54 -5.73
N ALA A 118 0.59 -7.27 -4.63
CA ALA A 118 1.66 -8.07 -4.03
C ALA A 118 2.17 -9.13 -5.02
N VAL A 119 1.27 -9.90 -5.63
CA VAL A 119 1.66 -10.95 -6.59
C VAL A 119 2.27 -10.36 -7.86
N ALA A 120 1.74 -9.26 -8.39
CA ALA A 120 2.30 -8.58 -9.56
C ALA A 120 3.70 -8.01 -9.30
N GLY A 121 3.97 -7.54 -8.07
CA GLY A 121 5.21 -6.88 -7.68
C GLY A 121 6.40 -7.81 -7.39
N GLN A 122 6.17 -9.12 -7.28
CA GLN A 122 7.24 -10.07 -6.95
C GLN A 122 8.35 -10.09 -8.01
N LEU A 123 9.59 -9.83 -7.58
CA LEU A 123 10.81 -10.00 -8.38
C LEU A 123 10.87 -9.18 -9.68
N ILE A 124 10.15 -8.06 -9.77
CA ILE A 124 10.19 -7.16 -10.93
C ILE A 124 10.22 -5.69 -10.50
N LEU A 125 10.52 -4.81 -11.44
CA LEU A 125 10.52 -3.38 -11.19
C LEU A 125 9.10 -2.88 -10.86
N ALA A 126 8.99 -1.95 -9.92
CA ALA A 126 7.72 -1.39 -9.47
C ALA A 126 6.89 -0.76 -10.63
N SER A 127 7.55 -0.16 -11.62
CA SER A 127 6.89 0.40 -12.80
C SER A 127 6.22 -0.69 -13.66
N GLU A 128 6.90 -1.83 -13.85
CA GLU A 128 6.36 -2.97 -14.59
C GLU A 128 5.22 -3.63 -13.80
N ALA A 129 5.38 -3.83 -12.49
CA ALA A 129 4.35 -4.36 -11.62
C ALA A 129 3.05 -3.55 -11.72
N ARG A 130 3.16 -2.21 -11.66
CA ARG A 130 2.02 -1.30 -11.81
C ARG A 130 1.38 -1.36 -13.20
N ARG A 131 2.18 -1.58 -14.25
CA ARG A 131 1.67 -1.74 -15.61
C ARG A 131 0.84 -3.01 -15.73
N ILE A 132 1.32 -4.13 -15.16
CA ILE A 132 0.61 -5.40 -15.13
C ILE A 132 -0.69 -5.28 -14.32
N GLU A 133 -0.60 -4.76 -13.09
CA GLU A 133 -1.76 -4.52 -12.22
C GLU A 133 -2.83 -3.70 -12.95
N ARG A 134 -2.44 -2.59 -13.57
CA ARG A 134 -3.36 -1.71 -14.33
C ARG A 134 -4.04 -2.44 -15.49
N ARG A 135 -3.31 -3.28 -16.24
CA ARG A 135 -3.88 -4.06 -17.34
C ARG A 135 -4.91 -5.06 -16.84
N ILE A 136 -4.60 -5.78 -15.76
CA ILE A 136 -5.52 -6.75 -15.17
C ILE A 136 -6.77 -6.04 -14.67
N ILE A 137 -6.66 -4.98 -13.88
CA ILE A 137 -7.81 -4.23 -13.38
C ILE A 137 -8.69 -3.75 -14.54
N LYS A 138 -8.09 -3.13 -15.56
CA LYS A 138 -8.85 -2.64 -16.73
C LYS A 138 -9.58 -3.74 -17.50
N ALA A 139 -9.05 -4.95 -17.49
CA ALA A 139 -9.65 -6.08 -18.20
C ALA A 139 -10.70 -6.83 -17.37
N THR A 140 -10.65 -6.71 -16.04
CA THR A 140 -11.46 -7.56 -15.14
C THR A 140 -12.55 -6.81 -14.40
N THR A 141 -12.56 -5.48 -14.43
CA THR A 141 -13.46 -4.67 -13.60
C THR A 141 -14.19 -3.60 -14.41
N PRO A 142 -15.39 -3.20 -14.00
CA PRO A 142 -16.13 -2.11 -14.64
C PRO A 142 -15.46 -0.75 -14.38
N ALA A 143 -15.74 0.22 -15.24
CA ALA A 143 -15.20 1.58 -15.18
C ALA A 143 -16.28 2.65 -15.00
N LEU A 144 -15.92 3.73 -14.30
CA LEU A 144 -16.72 4.94 -14.15
C LEU A 144 -15.81 6.17 -14.26
N GLY A 145 -16.10 7.06 -15.22
CA GLY A 145 -15.36 8.31 -15.39
C GLY A 145 -13.86 8.13 -15.68
N GLY A 146 -13.47 7.04 -16.38
CA GLY A 146 -12.08 6.74 -16.72
C GLY A 146 -11.29 6.01 -15.64
N LEU A 147 -11.88 5.80 -14.46
CA LEU A 147 -11.34 4.97 -13.39
C LEU A 147 -12.10 3.65 -13.29
N HIS A 148 -11.44 2.61 -12.83
CA HIS A 148 -12.00 1.28 -12.68
C HIS A 148 -12.31 0.99 -11.21
N ALA A 149 -13.32 0.16 -10.94
CA ALA A 149 -13.50 -0.39 -9.62
C ALA A 149 -12.30 -1.26 -9.23
N ALA A 150 -12.03 -1.36 -7.94
CA ALA A 150 -11.08 -2.34 -7.44
C ALA A 150 -11.60 -3.76 -7.71
N PRO A 151 -10.73 -4.70 -8.11
CA PRO A 151 -11.15 -6.06 -8.36
C PRO A 151 -11.60 -6.74 -7.06
N THR A 152 -12.65 -7.54 -7.15
CA THR A 152 -13.08 -8.42 -6.07
C THR A 152 -12.38 -9.78 -6.16
N THR A 153 -12.50 -10.54 -5.09
CA THR A 153 -12.00 -11.93 -5.04
C THR A 153 -12.63 -12.79 -6.12
N GLU A 154 -13.96 -12.66 -6.30
CA GLU A 154 -14.75 -13.41 -7.27
C GLU A 154 -14.40 -13.04 -8.72
N GLU A 155 -14.19 -11.75 -8.99
CA GLU A 155 -13.78 -11.27 -10.31
C GLU A 155 -12.44 -11.90 -10.72
N LEU A 156 -11.43 -11.86 -9.83
CA LEU A 156 -10.13 -12.47 -10.12
C LEU A 156 -10.19 -14.00 -10.19
N ALA A 157 -11.01 -14.64 -9.36
CA ALA A 157 -11.16 -16.11 -9.32
C ALA A 157 -11.79 -16.70 -10.58
N ARG A 158 -12.59 -15.92 -11.35
CA ARG A 158 -13.23 -16.35 -12.60
C ARG A 158 -12.25 -16.57 -13.73
N TYR A 159 -11.09 -15.93 -13.69
CA TYR A 159 -10.10 -16.02 -14.76
C TYR A 159 -9.29 -17.32 -14.69
N ALA A 160 -8.99 -17.89 -15.85
CA ALA A 160 -7.96 -18.90 -15.93
C ALA A 160 -6.56 -18.26 -15.80
N PRO A 161 -5.57 -18.91 -15.17
CA PRO A 161 -4.21 -18.37 -15.07
C PRO A 161 -3.61 -17.94 -16.41
N ALA A 162 -3.89 -18.68 -17.50
CA ALA A 162 -3.42 -18.34 -18.84
C ALA A 162 -4.00 -17.01 -19.36
N GLN A 163 -5.21 -16.65 -18.97
CA GLN A 163 -5.81 -15.34 -19.34
C GLN A 163 -5.07 -14.19 -18.63
N LEU A 164 -4.78 -14.34 -17.33
CA LEU A 164 -4.04 -13.33 -16.57
C LEU A 164 -2.57 -13.21 -17.05
N ALA A 165 -1.99 -14.32 -17.50
CA ALA A 165 -0.65 -14.32 -18.07
C ALA A 165 -0.52 -13.44 -19.34
N ARG A 166 -1.59 -13.31 -20.14
CA ARG A 166 -1.63 -12.42 -21.32
C ARG A 166 -1.46 -10.94 -20.95
N PHE A 167 -1.76 -10.55 -19.71
CA PHE A 167 -1.55 -9.19 -19.22
C PHE A 167 -0.13 -8.95 -18.69
N GLY A 168 0.75 -9.97 -18.77
CA GLY A 168 2.14 -9.90 -18.33
C GLY A 168 2.40 -10.50 -16.95
N LEU A 169 1.38 -11.02 -16.27
CA LEU A 169 1.55 -11.74 -15.02
C LEU A 169 2.11 -13.14 -15.33
N GLY A 170 3.37 -13.42 -14.98
CA GLY A 170 3.99 -14.71 -15.28
C GLY A 170 3.16 -15.90 -14.78
N ALA A 171 3.19 -17.05 -15.50
CA ALA A 171 2.31 -18.20 -15.28
C ALA A 171 2.23 -18.68 -13.81
N ARG A 172 3.37 -18.76 -13.11
CA ARG A 172 3.43 -19.11 -11.68
C ARG A 172 2.63 -18.14 -10.82
N ARG A 173 2.82 -16.83 -11.04
CA ARG A 173 2.12 -15.75 -10.29
C ARG A 173 0.63 -15.74 -10.61
N ALA A 174 0.26 -15.93 -11.87
CA ALA A 174 -1.14 -16.03 -12.28
C ALA A 174 -1.83 -17.23 -11.62
N SER A 175 -1.18 -18.39 -11.59
CA SER A 175 -1.71 -19.57 -10.90
C SER A 175 -1.85 -19.36 -9.40
N ALA A 176 -0.86 -18.71 -8.76
CA ALA A 176 -0.93 -18.39 -7.34
C ALA A 176 -2.08 -17.42 -7.04
N LEU A 177 -2.23 -16.33 -7.81
CA LEU A 177 -3.30 -15.36 -7.64
C LEU A 177 -4.69 -16.01 -7.71
N VAL A 178 -4.96 -16.76 -8.79
CA VAL A 178 -6.26 -17.41 -8.97
C VAL A 178 -6.55 -18.42 -7.86
N ARG A 179 -5.54 -19.24 -7.49
CA ARG A 179 -5.68 -20.20 -6.39
C ARG A 179 -6.01 -19.50 -5.08
N LEU A 180 -5.29 -18.44 -4.73
CA LEU A 180 -5.49 -17.68 -3.50
C LEU A 180 -6.87 -17.03 -3.46
N CYS A 181 -7.33 -16.46 -4.57
CA CYS A 181 -8.68 -15.90 -4.67
C CYS A 181 -9.78 -16.98 -4.54
N ARG A 182 -9.51 -18.24 -4.90
CA ARG A 182 -10.47 -19.34 -4.76
C ARG A 182 -10.47 -19.99 -3.37
N SER A 183 -9.35 -19.91 -2.64
CA SER A 183 -9.16 -20.63 -1.38
C SER A 183 -9.25 -19.77 -0.13
N LEU A 184 -9.15 -18.43 -0.27
CA LEU A 184 -9.13 -17.51 0.86
C LEU A 184 -10.35 -16.59 0.86
N ASP A 185 -10.95 -16.44 2.01
CA ASP A 185 -11.84 -15.31 2.30
C ASP A 185 -10.96 -14.06 2.57
N LEU A 186 -10.61 -13.33 1.48
CA LEU A 186 -9.69 -12.21 1.55
C LEU A 186 -10.28 -11.02 2.33
N GLU A 187 -11.54 -10.71 2.12
CA GLU A 187 -12.18 -9.57 2.81
C GLU A 187 -12.43 -9.89 4.30
N GLY A 188 -12.67 -11.16 4.64
CA GLY A 188 -12.78 -11.63 6.03
C GLY A 188 -11.47 -11.49 6.83
N LEU A 189 -10.31 -11.31 6.17
CA LEU A 189 -9.06 -10.99 6.85
C LEU A 189 -9.12 -9.67 7.63
N LYS A 190 -9.98 -8.75 7.24
CA LYS A 190 -10.19 -7.47 7.94
C LYS A 190 -10.67 -7.65 9.38
N GLN A 191 -11.36 -8.74 9.65
CA GLN A 191 -11.94 -9.06 10.96
C GLN A 191 -10.97 -9.85 11.88
N GLN A 192 -9.83 -10.31 11.35
CA GLN A 192 -8.89 -11.13 12.08
C GLN A 192 -7.77 -10.28 12.70
N PRO A 193 -7.17 -10.68 13.84
CA PRO A 193 -5.97 -10.04 14.40
C PRO A 193 -4.79 -10.08 13.41
N SER A 194 -3.93 -9.07 13.44
CA SER A 194 -2.77 -8.94 12.52
C SER A 194 -1.87 -10.16 12.53
N SER A 195 -1.60 -10.74 13.69
CA SER A 195 -0.77 -11.95 13.84
C SER A 195 -1.39 -13.18 13.18
N ALA A 196 -2.71 -13.35 13.31
CA ALA A 196 -3.44 -14.44 12.66
C ALA A 196 -3.41 -14.29 11.14
N VAL A 197 -3.63 -13.07 10.63
CA VAL A 197 -3.52 -12.76 9.19
C VAL A 197 -2.13 -13.08 8.67
N ALA A 198 -1.07 -12.58 9.31
CA ALA A 198 0.30 -12.82 8.88
C ALA A 198 0.64 -14.31 8.90
N THR A 199 0.24 -15.03 9.97
CA THR A 199 0.42 -16.49 10.07
C THR A 199 -0.30 -17.21 8.96
N ARG A 200 -1.55 -16.83 8.67
CA ARG A 200 -2.34 -17.43 7.59
C ARG A 200 -1.71 -17.21 6.23
N LEU A 201 -1.34 -15.96 5.91
CA LEU A 201 -0.78 -15.60 4.61
C LEU A 201 0.62 -16.19 4.39
N ASN A 202 1.46 -16.26 5.42
CA ASN A 202 2.80 -16.86 5.33
C ASN A 202 2.78 -18.38 5.05
N ARG A 203 1.69 -19.07 5.34
CA ARG A 203 1.50 -20.48 4.99
C ARG A 203 1.10 -20.69 3.53
N GLU A 204 0.69 -19.63 2.86
CA GLU A 204 0.20 -19.72 1.48
C GLU A 204 1.37 -19.79 0.50
N ARG A 205 1.42 -20.86 -0.29
CA ARG A 205 2.45 -21.00 -1.34
C ARG A 205 2.36 -19.84 -2.33
N GLY A 206 3.47 -19.16 -2.56
CA GLY A 206 3.56 -18.01 -3.47
C GLY A 206 3.39 -16.66 -2.79
N LEU A 207 3.22 -16.62 -1.47
CA LEU A 207 3.36 -15.40 -0.67
C LEU A 207 4.59 -15.53 0.21
N GLY A 208 5.41 -14.49 0.21
CA GLY A 208 6.55 -14.33 1.12
C GLY A 208 6.34 -13.14 2.05
N PRO A 209 7.28 -12.88 2.99
CA PRO A 209 7.17 -11.79 3.97
C PRO A 209 6.87 -10.43 3.31
N TRP A 210 7.51 -10.10 2.20
CA TRP A 210 7.22 -8.87 1.45
C TRP A 210 5.75 -8.79 0.98
N SER A 211 5.23 -9.88 0.41
CA SER A 211 3.83 -9.92 -0.05
C SER A 211 2.85 -9.77 1.11
N VAL A 212 3.14 -10.39 2.26
CA VAL A 212 2.35 -10.24 3.49
C VAL A 212 2.38 -8.79 3.97
N GLY A 213 3.56 -8.16 3.98
CA GLY A 213 3.70 -6.74 4.31
C GLY A 213 2.86 -5.82 3.41
N VAL A 214 2.88 -6.03 2.10
CA VAL A 214 2.04 -5.26 1.14
C VAL A 214 0.55 -5.42 1.46
N ILE A 215 0.08 -6.66 1.68
CA ILE A 215 -1.33 -6.94 1.99
C ILE A 215 -1.72 -6.30 3.33
N CYS A 216 -0.88 -6.41 4.35
CA CYS A 216 -1.13 -5.82 5.66
C CYS A 216 -1.19 -4.28 5.57
N LEU A 217 -0.20 -3.65 4.95
CA LEU A 217 -0.11 -2.19 4.85
C LEU A 217 -1.19 -1.61 3.94
N GLU A 218 -1.29 -2.10 2.71
CA GLU A 218 -2.13 -1.47 1.70
C GLU A 218 -3.53 -2.08 1.60
N GLY A 219 -3.71 -3.33 1.99
CA GLY A 219 -5.02 -3.99 1.98
C GLY A 219 -5.80 -3.83 3.28
N LEU A 220 -5.09 -3.90 4.41
CA LEU A 220 -5.70 -3.96 5.74
C LEU A 220 -5.42 -2.72 6.61
N GLY A 221 -4.46 -1.87 6.22
CA GLY A 221 -4.08 -0.70 6.99
C GLY A 221 -3.42 -1.04 8.33
N ARG A 222 -2.59 -2.08 8.35
CA ARG A 222 -1.92 -2.59 9.54
C ARG A 222 -0.43 -2.36 9.43
N TYR A 223 0.17 -1.84 10.49
CA TYR A 223 1.53 -1.30 10.48
C TYR A 223 2.56 -2.20 11.14
N GLU A 224 2.15 -3.35 11.70
CA GLU A 224 3.02 -4.28 12.40
C GLU A 224 3.93 -5.07 11.45
N TYR A 225 3.52 -5.22 10.19
CA TYR A 225 4.28 -5.98 9.19
C TYR A 225 4.81 -5.06 8.12
N GLY A 226 6.13 -4.93 8.06
CA GLY A 226 6.83 -4.09 7.12
C GLY A 226 7.02 -4.73 5.74
N LEU A 227 7.58 -3.94 4.84
CA LEU A 227 8.03 -4.40 3.53
C LEU A 227 9.36 -5.16 3.67
N ALA A 228 9.34 -6.21 4.50
CA ALA A 228 10.48 -7.08 4.75
C ALA A 228 10.95 -7.71 3.43
N ARG A 229 12.28 -7.79 3.25
CA ARG A 229 12.90 -8.34 2.03
C ARG A 229 12.56 -7.58 0.74
N ASP A 230 12.14 -6.31 0.85
CA ASP A 230 12.00 -5.43 -0.31
C ASP A 230 13.38 -5.13 -0.90
N LEU A 231 13.49 -5.14 -2.23
CA LEU A 231 14.76 -4.83 -2.89
C LEU A 231 15.30 -3.43 -2.51
N GLY A 232 14.42 -2.46 -2.27
CA GLY A 232 14.79 -1.15 -1.78
C GLY A 232 15.36 -1.19 -0.36
N MET A 233 14.84 -2.08 0.50
CA MET A 233 15.39 -2.32 1.85
C MET A 233 16.76 -2.97 1.78
N ALA A 234 16.95 -3.98 0.92
CA ALA A 234 18.26 -4.60 0.71
C ALA A 234 19.29 -3.59 0.16
N LYS A 235 18.90 -2.71 -0.76
CA LYS A 235 19.75 -1.63 -1.26
C LYS A 235 20.09 -0.60 -0.18
N LEU A 236 19.12 -0.23 0.66
CA LEU A 236 19.36 0.65 1.80
C LEU A 236 20.35 0.01 2.79
N ALA A 237 20.11 -1.25 3.16
CA ALA A 237 21.01 -2.00 4.03
C ALA A 237 22.44 -2.09 3.44
N SER A 238 22.55 -2.36 2.14
CA SER A 238 23.85 -2.41 1.44
C SER A 238 24.57 -1.07 1.51
N ALA A 239 23.86 0.03 1.32
CA ALA A 239 24.44 1.37 1.42
C ALA A 239 24.86 1.74 2.85
N LEU A 240 24.11 1.29 3.86
CA LEU A 240 24.41 1.54 5.28
C LEU A 240 25.62 0.70 5.77
N TRP A 241 25.72 -0.55 5.31
CA TRP A 241 26.72 -1.49 5.82
C TRP A 241 27.97 -1.60 4.94
N GLY A 242 28.03 -0.84 3.83
CA GLY A 242 29.19 -0.80 2.93
C GLY A 242 29.49 -2.12 2.21
N ARG A 243 28.51 -3.05 2.15
CA ARG A 243 28.62 -4.35 1.49
C ARG A 243 27.33 -4.77 0.83
N TRP A 244 27.38 -5.73 -0.07
CA TRP A 244 26.17 -6.35 -0.59
C TRP A 244 25.39 -7.04 0.55
N VAL A 245 24.09 -6.83 0.57
CA VAL A 245 23.14 -7.38 1.57
C VAL A 245 22.05 -8.14 0.84
N GLU A 246 21.86 -9.39 1.21
CA GLU A 246 20.76 -10.20 0.70
C GLU A 246 19.42 -9.74 1.30
N ALA A 247 18.33 -10.08 0.60
CA ALA A 247 17.01 -9.62 1.01
C ALA A 247 16.64 -10.03 2.45
N GLU A 248 17.01 -11.25 2.86
CA GLU A 248 16.78 -11.81 4.19
C GLU A 248 17.50 -11.01 5.29
N GLU A 249 18.72 -10.60 5.04
CA GLU A 249 19.50 -9.81 6.00
C GLU A 249 18.91 -8.44 6.24
N SER A 250 18.19 -7.87 5.24
CA SER A 250 17.55 -6.56 5.37
C SER A 250 16.42 -6.52 6.40
N ASP A 251 15.93 -7.68 6.86
CA ASP A 251 14.94 -7.78 7.93
C ASP A 251 15.44 -7.12 9.23
N ALA A 252 16.77 -7.12 9.46
CA ALA A 252 17.41 -6.48 10.62
C ALA A 252 17.16 -4.95 10.68
N LEU A 253 16.95 -4.29 9.53
CA LEU A 253 16.62 -2.86 9.50
C LEU A 253 15.24 -2.55 10.09
N LEU A 254 14.31 -3.50 10.09
CA LEU A 254 12.95 -3.30 10.59
C LEU A 254 12.77 -3.77 12.04
N ALA A 255 13.66 -4.62 12.54
CA ALA A 255 13.56 -5.18 13.89
C ALA A 255 13.43 -4.13 15.01
N PRO A 256 14.13 -2.96 14.99
CA PRO A 256 14.01 -1.95 16.04
C PRO A 256 12.64 -1.26 16.13
N TYR A 257 11.81 -1.39 15.09
CA TYR A 257 10.55 -0.66 14.99
C TYR A 257 9.32 -1.46 15.42
N GLU A 258 9.49 -2.75 15.75
CA GLU A 258 8.47 -3.62 16.37
C GLU A 258 7.09 -3.49 15.69
N GLU A 259 6.04 -3.09 16.43
CA GLU A 259 4.68 -2.89 15.94
C GLU A 259 4.55 -1.78 14.88
N TRP A 260 5.57 -0.99 14.68
CA TRP A 260 5.65 0.07 13.68
C TRP A 260 6.50 -0.30 12.46
N ALA A 261 6.98 -1.56 12.36
CA ALA A 261 7.86 -2.01 11.29
C ALA A 261 7.31 -1.69 9.88
N GLY A 262 5.99 -1.80 9.70
CA GLY A 262 5.31 -1.45 8.45
C GLY A 262 5.43 0.02 8.11
N LEU A 263 5.10 0.89 9.05
CA LEU A 263 5.19 2.33 8.83
C LEU A 263 6.65 2.78 8.69
N ALA A 264 7.56 2.22 9.49
CA ALA A 264 9.00 2.47 9.39
C ALA A 264 9.53 2.11 8.00
N SER A 265 9.14 0.96 7.44
CA SER A 265 9.56 0.58 6.08
C SER A 265 9.14 1.60 5.01
N VAL A 266 7.95 2.19 5.14
CA VAL A 266 7.47 3.25 4.23
C VAL A 266 8.33 4.51 4.34
N TYR A 267 8.64 4.95 5.56
CA TYR A 267 9.48 6.13 5.78
C TYR A 267 10.93 5.91 5.37
N LEU A 268 11.52 4.75 5.69
CA LEU A 268 12.88 4.38 5.28
C LEU A 268 13.02 4.37 3.76
N LEU A 269 12.12 3.70 3.05
CA LEU A 269 12.15 3.66 1.59
C LEU A 269 11.89 5.02 0.94
N ALA A 270 10.95 5.79 1.50
CA ALA A 270 10.65 7.12 0.99
C ALA A 270 11.79 8.12 1.29
N GLY A 271 12.40 8.01 2.46
CA GLY A 271 13.54 8.82 2.90
C GLY A 271 14.80 8.47 2.11
N PHE A 272 15.12 7.20 1.94
CA PHE A 272 16.27 6.75 1.16
C PHE A 272 16.23 7.28 -0.28
N ARG A 273 15.09 7.17 -0.96
CA ARG A 273 14.91 7.69 -2.34
C ARG A 273 15.04 9.21 -2.46
N ARG A 274 14.99 9.95 -1.35
CA ARG A 274 15.06 11.42 -1.29
C ARG A 274 16.33 11.92 -0.61
N GLY A 275 17.23 11.02 -0.17
CA GLY A 275 18.45 11.38 0.54
C GLY A 275 18.22 11.87 1.99
N PHE A 276 17.13 11.45 2.63
CA PHE A 276 16.81 11.79 4.02
C PHE A 276 17.22 10.70 5.02
N VAL A 277 17.74 9.58 4.54
CA VAL A 277 18.39 8.58 5.39
C VAL A 277 19.88 8.85 5.36
N PRO A 278 20.54 9.12 6.50
CA PRO A 278 21.97 9.37 6.56
C PRO A 278 22.72 8.08 6.17
N LEU A 279 23.56 8.18 5.18
CA LEU A 279 24.46 7.11 4.77
C LEU A 279 25.86 7.41 5.27
N PRO A 280 26.69 6.38 5.59
CA PRO A 280 28.10 6.58 5.87
C PRO A 280 28.79 7.28 4.69
N ASP A 281 29.74 8.18 4.98
CA ASP A 281 30.53 8.82 3.94
C ASP A 281 31.28 7.77 3.14
N ALA A 282 31.18 7.84 1.81
CA ALA A 282 31.86 6.92 0.89
C ALA A 282 33.40 6.94 0.98
N ALA A 283 33.96 7.81 1.84
CA ALA A 283 35.39 7.98 2.06
C ALA A 283 35.94 7.16 3.24
N ALA A 284 35.09 6.39 3.97
CA ALA A 284 35.51 5.63 5.14
C ALA A 284 35.53 4.10 4.91
N ALA A 285 35.49 3.63 3.65
CA ALA A 285 35.55 2.23 3.29
C ALA A 285 36.88 1.87 2.54
#